data_3981e610a9958a54d5e693db6bc82d27
#
_entry.id   3981e610a9958a54d5e693db6bc82d27
#
_cell.length_a   1.000
_cell.length_b   1.000
_cell.length_c   1.000
_cell.angle_alpha   90.00
_cell.angle_beta   90.00
_cell.angle_gamma   90.00
#
_symmetry.space_group_name_H-M   'P 1'
#
loop_
_entity.id
_entity.type
_entity.pdbx_description
1 polymer ?
#
loop_
_entity_poly.entity_id
_entity_poly.type
_entity_poly.pdbx_seq_one_letter_code
_entity_poly.pdbx_strand_id
1 'polypeptide(L)'
;MHKKVLVVDSDYFFVEFLSQLLTKRGYEVLKAYNGKEGIARLEDDTVDILFSDLVLPKVDGPQFFKFIRNKYNGNPFPLVALSGIMIEQLGSLNEIGADYFIAKGPIDQLTIKLNEFITEIETRPFSPPEDKKVLATGSVFPRRDAMELLNALQFHQAVIECAAAGIIIVDSDTRIINANRTALEIIGKRSVEVLNCPVADLFVNAERADLVEGLKLVKRQVDIKKYSFYATLNSRVIGTLISSIGLKSEFVGWIVVLQPALRND
;
A
#
# COMPACT_ATOMS: atom_id res chain seq x y z
N MET A 1 20.91 4.46 -21.47
CA MET A 1 20.05 3.62 -20.61
C MET A 1 18.61 4.07 -20.84
N HIS A 2 17.67 3.13 -21.08
CA HIS A 2 16.25 3.48 -21.12
C HIS A 2 15.81 3.83 -19.71
N LYS A 3 15.05 4.92 -19.57
CA LYS A 3 14.42 5.29 -18.29
C LYS A 3 13.33 4.27 -17.97
N LYS A 4 13.25 3.83 -16.70
CA LYS A 4 12.28 2.86 -16.22
C LYS A 4 11.12 3.57 -15.52
N VAL A 5 9.91 3.15 -15.83
CA VAL A 5 8.70 3.67 -15.20
C VAL A 5 7.92 2.54 -14.55
N LEU A 6 7.55 2.70 -13.28
CA LEU A 6 6.63 1.78 -12.61
C LEU A 6 5.21 2.32 -12.68
N VAL A 7 4.29 1.49 -13.17
CA VAL A 7 2.85 1.76 -13.21
C VAL A 7 2.13 0.79 -12.29
N VAL A 8 1.41 1.33 -11.31
CA VAL A 8 0.68 0.55 -10.29
C VAL A 8 -0.79 0.93 -10.32
N ASP A 9 -1.64 0.02 -10.75
CA ASP A 9 -3.08 0.24 -10.82
C ASP A 9 -3.82 -1.10 -10.83
N SER A 10 -4.98 -1.18 -10.18
CA SER A 10 -5.79 -2.40 -10.18
C SER A 10 -6.57 -2.62 -11.47
N ASP A 11 -6.73 -1.57 -12.27
CA ASP A 11 -7.38 -1.64 -13.59
C ASP A 11 -6.36 -2.07 -14.65
N TYR A 12 -6.50 -3.32 -15.10
CA TYR A 12 -5.64 -3.89 -16.14
C TYR A 12 -5.62 -3.06 -17.43
N PHE A 13 -6.79 -2.58 -17.88
CA PHE A 13 -6.89 -1.79 -19.11
C PHE A 13 -6.16 -0.45 -18.98
N PHE A 14 -6.25 0.16 -17.81
CA PHE A 14 -5.54 1.40 -17.53
C PHE A 14 -4.02 1.21 -17.50
N VAL A 15 -3.54 0.14 -16.86
CA VAL A 15 -2.11 -0.22 -16.85
C VAL A 15 -1.60 -0.42 -18.27
N GLU A 16 -2.34 -1.16 -19.12
CA GLU A 16 -1.95 -1.39 -20.52
C GLU A 16 -1.96 -0.09 -21.34
N PHE A 17 -2.99 0.74 -21.18
CA PHE A 17 -3.06 2.04 -21.83
C PHE A 17 -1.86 2.92 -21.51
N LEU A 18 -1.56 3.11 -20.21
CA LEU A 18 -0.45 3.94 -19.76
C LEU A 18 0.89 3.33 -20.18
N SER A 19 1.02 2.01 -20.13
CA SER A 19 2.23 1.31 -20.57
C SER A 19 2.49 1.53 -22.06
N GLN A 20 1.47 1.44 -22.91
CA GLN A 20 1.63 1.68 -24.34
C GLN A 20 2.04 3.13 -24.63
N LEU A 21 1.47 4.09 -23.91
CA LEU A 21 1.82 5.51 -24.06
C LEU A 21 3.28 5.76 -23.68
N LEU A 22 3.73 5.20 -22.56
CA LEU A 22 5.11 5.36 -22.07
C LEU A 22 6.13 4.62 -22.95
N THR A 23 5.80 3.40 -23.39
CA THR A 23 6.67 2.63 -24.29
C THR A 23 6.89 3.34 -25.64
N LYS A 24 5.85 3.99 -26.20
CA LYS A 24 5.98 4.82 -27.42
C LYS A 24 6.94 6.00 -27.23
N ARG A 25 7.17 6.44 -25.99
CA ARG A 25 8.14 7.48 -25.64
C ARG A 25 9.53 6.92 -25.29
N GLY A 26 9.74 5.61 -25.41
CA GLY A 26 11.03 4.97 -25.17
C GLY A 26 11.30 4.57 -23.73
N TYR A 27 10.29 4.57 -22.85
CA TYR A 27 10.42 4.06 -21.49
C TYR A 27 10.31 2.53 -21.43
N GLU A 28 11.09 1.92 -20.55
CA GLU A 28 10.86 0.56 -20.08
C GLU A 28 9.80 0.60 -18.97
N VAL A 29 8.69 -0.14 -19.14
CA VAL A 29 7.55 -0.06 -18.22
C VAL A 29 7.44 -1.31 -17.37
N LEU A 30 7.59 -1.13 -16.06
CA LEU A 30 7.30 -2.13 -15.03
C LEU A 30 5.83 -2.00 -14.63
N LYS A 31 5.13 -3.13 -14.55
CA LYS A 31 3.70 -3.18 -14.24
C LYS A 31 3.47 -3.84 -12.89
N ALA A 32 2.51 -3.31 -12.12
CA ALA A 32 2.00 -3.91 -10.91
C ALA A 32 0.49 -3.64 -10.80
N TYR A 33 -0.26 -4.59 -10.22
CA TYR A 33 -1.72 -4.55 -10.16
C TYR A 33 -2.25 -4.34 -8.74
N ASN A 34 -1.37 -4.14 -7.78
CA ASN A 34 -1.66 -3.78 -6.39
C ASN A 34 -0.41 -3.21 -5.73
N GLY A 35 -0.59 -2.57 -4.56
CA GLY A 35 0.54 -1.94 -3.86
C GLY A 35 1.63 -2.92 -3.41
N LYS A 36 1.27 -4.17 -3.05
CA LYS A 36 2.25 -5.22 -2.71
C LYS A 36 3.18 -5.55 -3.89
N GLU A 37 2.61 -5.74 -5.08
CA GLU A 37 3.40 -5.94 -6.30
C GLU A 37 4.27 -4.73 -6.62
N GLY A 38 3.72 -3.52 -6.42
CA GLY A 38 4.48 -2.27 -6.55
C GLY A 38 5.72 -2.25 -5.64
N ILE A 39 5.57 -2.65 -4.37
CA ILE A 39 6.69 -2.78 -3.42
C ILE A 39 7.71 -3.79 -3.95
N ALA A 40 7.27 -4.98 -4.38
CA ALA A 40 8.16 -6.02 -4.88
C ALA A 40 8.96 -5.53 -6.10
N ARG A 41 8.31 -4.83 -7.06
CA ARG A 41 9.01 -4.24 -8.21
C ARG A 41 10.09 -3.24 -7.81
N LEU A 42 9.82 -2.41 -6.80
CA LEU A 42 10.79 -1.45 -6.27
C LEU A 42 11.94 -2.09 -5.47
N GLU A 43 11.79 -3.34 -5.05
CA GLU A 43 12.85 -4.13 -4.42
C GLU A 43 13.79 -4.75 -5.46
N ASP A 44 13.25 -5.13 -6.61
CA ASP A 44 13.99 -5.82 -7.68
C ASP A 44 14.61 -4.86 -8.69
N ASP A 45 14.01 -3.67 -8.90
CA ASP A 45 14.36 -2.72 -9.95
C ASP A 45 14.53 -1.28 -9.43
N THR A 46 15.35 -0.50 -10.14
CA THR A 46 15.39 0.95 -10.00
C THR A 46 14.40 1.60 -10.96
N VAL A 47 13.70 2.65 -10.54
CA VAL A 47 12.75 3.39 -11.37
C VAL A 47 13.09 4.87 -11.41
N ASP A 48 12.78 5.51 -12.55
CA ASP A 48 12.97 6.94 -12.78
C ASP A 48 11.68 7.73 -12.56
N ILE A 49 10.51 7.08 -12.66
CA ILE A 49 9.18 7.69 -12.46
C ILE A 49 8.24 6.61 -11.91
N LEU A 50 7.34 7.00 -11.02
CA LEU A 50 6.29 6.10 -10.52
C LEU A 50 4.92 6.74 -10.72
N PHE A 51 4.02 5.99 -11.37
CA PHE A 51 2.59 6.28 -11.43
C PHE A 51 1.83 5.25 -10.59
N SER A 52 0.98 5.72 -9.67
CA SER A 52 0.17 4.82 -8.84
C SER A 52 -1.24 5.34 -8.64
N ASP A 53 -2.20 4.43 -8.72
CA ASP A 53 -3.56 4.74 -8.24
C ASP A 53 -3.55 4.95 -6.72
N LEU A 54 -4.51 5.74 -6.25
CA LEU A 54 -4.77 5.94 -4.82
C LEU A 54 -5.62 4.81 -4.23
N VAL A 55 -6.43 4.15 -5.04
CA VAL A 55 -7.28 3.03 -4.60
C VAL A 55 -6.69 1.72 -5.10
N LEU A 56 -5.84 1.10 -4.28
CA LEU A 56 -5.18 -0.15 -4.59
C LEU A 56 -5.60 -1.26 -3.62
N PRO A 57 -5.72 -2.51 -4.09
CA PRO A 57 -5.90 -3.65 -3.21
C PRO A 57 -4.59 -4.02 -2.50
N LYS A 58 -4.70 -4.75 -1.38
CA LYS A 58 -3.63 -5.21 -0.50
C LYS A 58 -2.95 -4.07 0.26
N VAL A 59 -2.00 -3.38 -0.35
CA VAL A 59 -1.41 -2.15 0.20
C VAL A 59 -2.02 -0.98 -0.57
N ASP A 60 -2.75 -0.10 0.13
CA ASP A 60 -3.41 1.04 -0.50
C ASP A 60 -2.42 2.11 -1.00
N GLY A 61 -2.89 3.00 -1.88
CA GLY A 61 -2.04 4.02 -2.49
C GLY A 61 -1.35 4.92 -1.48
N PRO A 62 -2.04 5.53 -0.50
CA PRO A 62 -1.42 6.34 0.54
C PRO A 62 -0.36 5.59 1.36
N GLN A 63 -0.60 4.33 1.74
CA GLN A 63 0.39 3.49 2.42
C GLN A 63 1.59 3.21 1.51
N PHE A 64 1.34 2.95 0.22
CA PHE A 64 2.38 2.70 -0.76
C PHE A 64 3.27 3.94 -0.97
N PHE A 65 2.70 5.13 -1.11
CA PHE A 65 3.48 6.38 -1.19
C PHE A 65 4.28 6.64 0.10
N LYS A 66 3.68 6.45 1.28
CA LYS A 66 4.39 6.58 2.56
C LYS A 66 5.54 5.58 2.67
N PHE A 67 5.34 4.34 2.22
CA PHE A 67 6.40 3.34 2.16
C PHE A 67 7.58 3.84 1.31
N ILE A 68 7.32 4.36 0.12
CA ILE A 68 8.37 4.86 -0.78
C ILE A 68 9.13 6.03 -0.14
N ARG A 69 8.41 7.00 0.44
CA ARG A 69 9.03 8.14 1.14
C ARG A 69 9.96 7.74 2.27
N ASN A 70 9.54 6.73 3.04
CA ASN A 70 10.32 6.24 4.16
C ASN A 70 11.50 5.35 3.74
N LYS A 71 11.35 4.60 2.63
CA LYS A 71 12.40 3.71 2.12
C LYS A 71 13.51 4.49 1.42
N TYR A 72 13.14 5.47 0.62
CA TYR A 72 14.08 6.30 -0.13
C TYR A 72 14.18 7.67 0.54
N ASN A 73 15.20 7.87 1.37
CA ASN A 73 15.46 9.13 2.05
C ASN A 73 15.63 10.27 1.02
N GLY A 74 14.64 11.14 0.91
CA GLY A 74 14.51 12.13 -0.15
C GLY A 74 13.58 11.69 -1.27
N ASN A 75 13.50 12.49 -2.32
CA ASN A 75 12.67 12.21 -3.51
C ASN A 75 13.59 11.86 -4.68
N PRO A 76 14.00 10.60 -4.85
CA PRO A 76 14.91 10.22 -5.92
C PRO A 76 14.29 10.31 -7.31
N PHE A 77 12.95 10.23 -7.40
CA PHE A 77 12.18 10.25 -8.65
C PHE A 77 10.77 10.80 -8.42
N PRO A 78 10.09 11.31 -9.47
CA PRO A 78 8.72 11.80 -9.40
C PRO A 78 7.74 10.70 -8.96
N LEU A 79 6.92 11.02 -7.94
CA LEU A 79 5.81 10.19 -7.47
C LEU A 79 4.50 10.80 -7.93
N VAL A 80 3.80 10.14 -8.85
CA VAL A 80 2.59 10.60 -9.50
C VAL A 80 1.41 9.79 -9.02
N ALA A 81 0.49 10.41 -8.31
CA ALA A 81 -0.79 9.82 -7.95
C ALA A 81 -1.78 9.97 -9.10
N LEU A 82 -2.37 8.86 -9.52
CA LEU A 82 -3.48 8.81 -10.44
C LEU A 82 -4.76 8.62 -9.64
N SER A 83 -5.80 9.39 -9.90
CA SER A 83 -7.06 9.26 -9.16
C SER A 83 -8.27 9.43 -10.05
N GLY A 84 -9.22 8.50 -9.94
CA GLY A 84 -10.57 8.65 -10.50
C GLY A 84 -11.49 9.54 -9.66
N ILE A 85 -11.00 10.06 -8.53
CA ILE A 85 -11.71 10.93 -7.60
C ILE A 85 -11.20 12.35 -7.75
N MET A 86 -12.05 13.35 -7.52
CA MET A 86 -11.63 14.75 -7.53
C MET A 86 -10.60 14.98 -6.43
N ILE A 87 -9.42 15.39 -6.84
CA ILE A 87 -8.25 15.59 -5.98
C ILE A 87 -8.52 16.63 -4.89
N GLU A 88 -9.33 17.64 -5.20
CA GLU A 88 -9.76 18.70 -4.25
C GLU A 88 -10.52 18.16 -3.04
N GLN A 89 -11.06 16.94 -3.12
CA GLN A 89 -11.83 16.29 -2.06
C GLN A 89 -11.01 15.28 -1.25
N LEU A 90 -9.72 15.06 -1.59
CA LEU A 90 -8.83 14.12 -0.91
C LEU A 90 -8.29 14.65 0.43
N GLY A 91 -8.88 15.66 1.02
CA GLY A 91 -8.43 16.21 2.31
C GLY A 91 -7.00 16.77 2.23
N SER A 92 -6.11 16.32 3.10
CA SER A 92 -4.72 16.78 3.09
C SER A 92 -3.90 16.03 2.05
N LEU A 93 -3.76 16.58 0.83
CA LEU A 93 -2.87 16.06 -0.22
C LEU A 93 -1.43 15.85 0.28
N ASN A 94 -1.01 16.66 1.25
CA ASN A 94 0.32 16.57 1.83
C ASN A 94 0.57 15.26 2.57
N GLU A 95 -0.47 14.63 3.11
CA GLU A 95 -0.37 13.37 3.84
C GLU A 95 -0.22 12.15 2.94
N ILE A 96 -0.60 12.26 1.65
CA ILE A 96 -0.52 11.16 0.69
C ILE A 96 0.92 10.86 0.32
N GLY A 97 1.78 11.87 0.23
CA GLY A 97 3.20 11.67 -0.08
C GLY A 97 3.53 11.68 -1.59
N ALA A 98 2.57 11.86 -2.50
CA ALA A 98 2.84 12.05 -3.93
C ALA A 98 3.34 13.48 -4.22
N ASP A 99 4.10 13.66 -5.32
CA ASP A 99 4.55 14.98 -5.79
C ASP A 99 3.52 15.61 -6.74
N TYR A 100 2.93 14.78 -7.57
CA TYR A 100 1.99 15.17 -8.60
C TYR A 100 0.70 14.36 -8.48
N PHE A 101 -0.40 15.02 -8.83
CA PHE A 101 -1.72 14.40 -8.84
C PHE A 101 -2.34 14.61 -10.22
N ILE A 102 -2.72 13.52 -10.89
CA ILE A 102 -3.36 13.54 -12.19
C ILE A 102 -4.73 12.86 -12.07
N ALA A 103 -5.81 13.60 -12.38
CA ALA A 103 -7.14 13.04 -12.38
C ALA A 103 -7.34 12.09 -13.58
N LYS A 104 -7.82 10.87 -13.33
CA LYS A 104 -8.28 9.94 -14.37
C LYS A 104 -9.59 10.49 -14.95
N GLY A 105 -9.55 10.92 -16.20
CA GLY A 105 -10.68 11.46 -16.94
C GLY A 105 -10.85 10.74 -18.28
N PRO A 106 -11.56 11.36 -19.24
CA PRO A 106 -11.64 10.84 -20.60
C PRO A 106 -10.26 10.60 -21.18
N ILE A 107 -10.06 9.45 -21.83
CA ILE A 107 -8.75 8.98 -22.30
C ILE A 107 -8.02 10.00 -23.18
N ASP A 108 -8.75 10.70 -24.04
CA ASP A 108 -8.17 11.70 -24.94
C ASP A 108 -7.55 12.87 -24.16
N GLN A 109 -8.28 13.42 -23.18
CA GLN A 109 -7.81 14.51 -22.34
C GLN A 109 -6.66 14.05 -21.43
N LEU A 110 -6.78 12.86 -20.86
CA LEU A 110 -5.75 12.25 -20.03
C LEU A 110 -4.46 12.04 -20.83
N THR A 111 -4.57 11.55 -22.07
CA THR A 111 -3.43 11.37 -22.97
C THR A 111 -2.68 12.67 -23.22
N ILE A 112 -3.39 13.76 -23.46
CA ILE A 112 -2.78 15.08 -23.64
C ILE A 112 -2.03 15.48 -22.37
N LYS A 113 -2.67 15.41 -21.21
CA LYS A 113 -2.08 15.78 -19.90
C LYS A 113 -0.87 14.95 -19.53
N LEU A 114 -0.94 13.64 -19.73
CA LEU A 114 0.20 12.75 -19.49
C LEU A 114 1.38 13.10 -20.41
N ASN A 115 1.10 13.40 -21.68
CA ASN A 115 2.14 13.80 -22.62
C ASN A 115 2.79 15.14 -22.25
N GLU A 116 2.00 16.14 -21.85
CA GLU A 116 2.50 17.43 -21.35
C GLU A 116 3.38 17.23 -20.10
N PHE A 117 2.88 16.47 -19.13
CA PHE A 117 3.58 16.16 -17.89
C PHE A 117 4.91 15.43 -18.14
N ILE A 118 4.90 14.38 -18.96
CA ILE A 118 6.12 13.63 -19.28
C ILE A 118 7.15 14.54 -19.97
N THR A 119 6.71 15.39 -20.90
CA THR A 119 7.59 16.35 -21.55
C THR A 119 8.19 17.34 -20.54
N GLU A 120 7.41 17.82 -19.57
CA GLU A 120 7.91 18.71 -18.51
C GLU A 120 9.02 18.05 -17.69
N ILE A 121 8.84 16.79 -17.25
CA ILE A 121 9.83 16.07 -16.45
C ILE A 121 11.04 15.56 -17.25
N GLU A 122 10.91 15.42 -18.57
CA GLU A 122 12.03 15.07 -19.45
C GLU A 122 12.97 16.26 -19.68
N THR A 123 12.42 17.47 -19.71
CA THR A 123 13.15 18.70 -20.04
C THR A 123 13.87 19.35 -18.86
N ARG A 124 13.53 18.97 -17.63
CA ARG A 124 14.12 19.54 -16.41
C ARG A 124 14.63 18.46 -15.48
N PRO A 125 15.77 18.67 -14.78
CA PRO A 125 16.13 17.78 -13.66
C PRO A 125 15.00 17.74 -12.66
N PHE A 126 14.65 16.54 -12.18
CA PHE A 126 13.61 16.40 -11.18
C PHE A 126 14.04 17.12 -9.90
N SER A 127 13.20 18.01 -9.43
CA SER A 127 13.22 18.59 -8.09
C SER A 127 11.82 18.47 -7.53
N PRO A 128 11.64 17.93 -6.31
CA PRO A 128 10.33 17.86 -5.70
C PRO A 128 9.69 19.26 -5.68
N PRO A 129 8.44 19.40 -6.13
CA PRO A 129 7.76 20.67 -6.08
C PRO A 129 7.57 21.13 -4.63
N GLU A 130 7.75 22.43 -4.35
CA GLU A 130 7.51 23.02 -3.03
C GLU A 130 6.03 22.83 -2.64
N ASP A 131 5.12 23.05 -3.60
CA ASP A 131 3.69 22.79 -3.46
C ASP A 131 3.26 21.60 -4.32
N LYS A 132 2.30 20.81 -3.83
CA LYS A 132 1.73 19.68 -4.55
C LYS A 132 1.07 20.13 -5.85
N LYS A 133 1.57 19.65 -6.97
CA LYS A 133 1.06 20.02 -8.29
C LYS A 133 -0.15 19.16 -8.67
N VAL A 134 -1.33 19.78 -8.74
CA VAL A 134 -2.55 19.13 -9.24
C VAL A 134 -2.69 19.42 -10.72
N LEU A 135 -2.65 18.37 -11.53
CA LEU A 135 -2.87 18.43 -12.97
C LEU A 135 -4.30 17.94 -13.25
N ALA A 136 -5.28 18.84 -13.10
CA ALA A 136 -6.68 18.50 -13.35
C ALA A 136 -6.93 18.34 -14.85
N THR A 137 -7.53 17.23 -15.25
CA THR A 137 -8.27 17.16 -16.51
C THR A 137 -9.64 17.78 -16.25
N GLY A 138 -10.09 18.77 -17.00
CA GLY A 138 -11.34 19.55 -16.81
C GLY A 138 -12.46 18.82 -16.07
N SER A 139 -13.57 19.41 -15.79
CA SER A 139 -14.62 18.96 -14.86
C SER A 139 -14.83 17.42 -14.84
N VAL A 140 -14.08 16.72 -14.01
CA VAL A 140 -14.38 15.34 -13.63
C VAL A 140 -15.55 15.46 -12.68
N PHE A 141 -16.75 15.10 -13.14
CA PHE A 141 -17.92 15.03 -12.25
C PHE A 141 -17.60 14.02 -11.14
N PRO A 142 -17.67 14.42 -9.87
CA PRO A 142 -17.43 13.50 -8.77
C PRO A 142 -18.47 12.39 -8.86
N ARG A 143 -18.01 11.15 -9.03
CA ARG A 143 -18.87 9.99 -8.78
C ARG A 143 -19.11 9.94 -7.29
N ARG A 144 -20.32 10.31 -6.86
CA ARG A 144 -20.73 10.30 -5.45
C ARG A 144 -20.36 8.97 -4.77
N ASP A 145 -20.55 7.88 -5.49
CA ASP A 145 -20.23 6.52 -5.05
C ASP A 145 -18.72 6.31 -4.74
N ALA A 146 -17.84 6.95 -5.51
CA ALA A 146 -16.40 6.86 -5.29
C ALA A 146 -15.96 7.60 -4.02
N MET A 147 -16.62 8.72 -3.69
CA MET A 147 -16.38 9.48 -2.46
C MET A 147 -16.85 8.70 -1.22
N GLU A 148 -18.04 8.11 -1.30
CA GLU A 148 -18.56 7.28 -0.20
C GLU A 148 -17.65 6.09 0.07
N LEU A 149 -17.13 5.45 -1.00
CA LEU A 149 -16.15 4.36 -0.87
C LEU A 149 -14.85 4.84 -0.22
N LEU A 150 -14.29 5.96 -0.65
CA LEU A 150 -13.05 6.49 -0.08
C LEU A 150 -13.22 6.86 1.39
N ASN A 151 -14.31 7.54 1.75
CA ASN A 151 -14.62 7.87 3.14
C ASN A 151 -14.78 6.61 4.00
N ALA A 152 -15.42 5.57 3.48
CA ALA A 152 -15.55 4.29 4.18
C ALA A 152 -14.17 3.62 4.38
N LEU A 153 -13.30 3.62 3.36
CA LEU A 153 -11.94 3.09 3.48
C LEU A 153 -11.10 3.87 4.49
N GLN A 154 -11.14 5.20 4.46
CA GLN A 154 -10.45 6.05 5.43
C GLN A 154 -10.96 5.83 6.86
N PHE A 155 -12.27 5.69 7.04
CA PHE A 155 -12.87 5.38 8.34
C PHE A 155 -12.39 4.02 8.86
N HIS A 156 -12.43 2.95 8.04
CA HIS A 156 -11.94 1.64 8.45
C HIS A 156 -10.44 1.66 8.79
N GLN A 157 -9.64 2.41 8.04
CA GLN A 157 -8.23 2.57 8.32
C GLN A 157 -7.99 3.31 9.64
N ALA A 158 -8.74 4.38 9.90
CA ALA A 158 -8.67 5.11 11.18
C ALA A 158 -9.04 4.21 12.37
N VAL A 159 -10.05 3.35 12.23
CA VAL A 159 -10.45 2.38 13.27
C VAL A 159 -9.30 1.43 13.59
N ILE A 160 -8.61 0.89 12.57
CA ILE A 160 -7.45 0.00 12.75
C ILE A 160 -6.30 0.75 13.41
N GLU A 161 -6.01 1.98 12.98
CA GLU A 161 -4.92 2.80 13.53
C GLU A 161 -5.15 3.23 14.98
N CYS A 162 -6.41 3.50 15.36
CA CYS A 162 -6.77 3.91 16.73
C CYS A 162 -6.92 2.73 17.71
N ALA A 163 -6.80 1.47 17.25
CA ALA A 163 -6.94 0.32 18.11
C ALA A 163 -5.82 0.27 19.16
N ALA A 164 -6.18 0.02 20.42
CA ALA A 164 -5.23 -0.15 21.52
C ALA A 164 -4.39 -1.44 21.41
N ALA A 165 -4.83 -2.39 20.58
CA ALA A 165 -4.10 -3.61 20.28
C ALA A 165 -3.24 -3.43 19.01
N GLY A 166 -2.10 -4.11 18.96
CA GLY A 166 -1.33 -4.24 17.73
C GLY A 166 -2.09 -5.10 16.72
N ILE A 167 -2.36 -4.58 15.54
CA ILE A 167 -3.07 -5.29 14.48
C ILE A 167 -2.15 -5.42 13.26
N ILE A 168 -1.95 -6.66 12.82
CA ILE A 168 -1.21 -6.98 11.60
C ILE A 168 -2.17 -7.70 10.66
N ILE A 169 -2.28 -7.23 9.43
CA ILE A 169 -3.05 -7.89 8.37
C ILE A 169 -2.07 -8.60 7.44
N VAL A 170 -2.36 -9.88 7.22
CA VAL A 170 -1.50 -10.80 6.47
C VAL A 170 -2.30 -11.37 5.30
N ASP A 171 -1.74 -11.36 4.11
CA ASP A 171 -2.39 -11.90 2.92
C ASP A 171 -2.25 -13.43 2.81
N SER A 172 -2.91 -14.03 1.82
CA SER A 172 -2.89 -15.49 1.57
C SER A 172 -1.49 -16.08 1.34
N ASP A 173 -0.49 -15.26 1.01
CA ASP A 173 0.92 -15.64 0.82
C ASP A 173 1.74 -15.48 2.11
N THR A 174 1.07 -15.27 3.25
CA THR A 174 1.69 -15.03 4.56
C THR A 174 2.53 -13.75 4.66
N ARG A 175 2.30 -12.78 3.77
CA ARG A 175 2.99 -11.49 3.78
C ARG A 175 2.17 -10.42 4.46
N ILE A 176 2.85 -9.53 5.18
CA ILE A 176 2.25 -8.40 5.88
C ILE A 176 1.82 -7.35 4.85
N ILE A 177 0.53 -7.04 4.80
CA ILE A 177 -0.03 -6.00 3.94
C ILE A 177 -0.45 -4.74 4.71
N ASN A 178 -0.63 -4.87 6.03
CA ASN A 178 -0.88 -3.74 6.91
C ASN A 178 -0.41 -4.05 8.33
N ALA A 179 0.08 -3.05 9.04
CA ALA A 179 0.38 -3.10 10.47
C ALA A 179 0.07 -1.73 11.07
N ASN A 180 -0.82 -1.67 12.07
CA ASN A 180 -1.14 -0.41 12.71
C ASN A 180 0.01 0.10 13.58
N ARG A 181 -0.08 1.35 14.00
CA ARG A 181 0.94 2.01 14.82
C ARG A 181 1.28 1.20 16.07
N THR A 182 0.27 0.70 16.79
CA THR A 182 0.46 -0.09 18.00
C THR A 182 1.24 -1.38 17.71
N ALA A 183 0.98 -2.07 16.59
CA ALA A 183 1.75 -3.25 16.19
C ALA A 183 3.22 -2.90 15.94
N LEU A 184 3.47 -1.81 15.20
CA LEU A 184 4.83 -1.36 14.90
C LEU A 184 5.61 -0.99 16.17
N GLU A 185 4.96 -0.34 17.14
CA GLU A 185 5.55 -0.01 18.46
C GLU A 185 5.86 -1.28 19.28
N ILE A 186 4.99 -2.30 19.25
CA ILE A 186 5.23 -3.58 19.94
C ILE A 186 6.39 -4.32 19.29
N ILE A 187 6.44 -4.39 17.97
CA ILE A 187 7.49 -5.07 17.21
C ILE A 187 8.83 -4.30 17.30
N GLY A 188 8.79 -2.99 17.50
CA GLY A 188 9.97 -2.11 17.50
C GLY A 188 10.55 -1.90 16.09
N LYS A 189 9.71 -1.93 15.05
CA LYS A 189 10.11 -1.76 13.65
C LYS A 189 9.27 -0.67 12.97
N ARG A 190 9.84 -0.07 11.93
CA ARG A 190 9.11 0.87 11.07
C ARG A 190 8.26 0.11 10.03
N SER A 191 7.21 0.73 9.54
CA SER A 191 6.34 0.18 8.50
C SER A 191 7.12 -0.36 7.28
N VAL A 192 8.16 0.34 6.84
CA VAL A 192 9.03 -0.07 5.70
C VAL A 192 9.82 -1.36 5.93
N GLU A 193 10.00 -1.74 7.18
CA GLU A 193 10.76 -2.94 7.56
C GLU A 193 9.87 -4.18 7.70
N VAL A 194 8.55 -3.98 7.68
CA VAL A 194 7.57 -5.07 7.89
C VAL A 194 6.65 -5.29 6.69
N LEU A 195 6.30 -4.24 5.94
CA LEU A 195 5.43 -4.37 4.77
C LEU A 195 6.07 -5.28 3.71
N ASN A 196 5.25 -6.16 3.15
CA ASN A 196 5.63 -7.20 2.19
C ASN A 196 6.60 -8.28 2.73
N CYS A 197 7.01 -8.22 4.01
CA CYS A 197 7.79 -9.29 4.63
C CYS A 197 6.90 -10.47 5.05
N PRO A 198 7.41 -11.71 5.07
CA PRO A 198 6.71 -12.82 5.67
C PRO A 198 6.43 -12.54 7.15
N VAL A 199 5.20 -12.73 7.61
CA VAL A 199 4.84 -12.48 9.02
C VAL A 199 5.65 -13.37 9.99
N ALA A 200 6.08 -14.54 9.52
CA ALA A 200 6.92 -15.46 10.29
C ALA A 200 8.30 -14.89 10.65
N ASP A 201 8.79 -13.88 9.91
CA ASP A 201 10.09 -13.25 10.18
C ASP A 201 10.05 -12.26 11.36
N LEU A 202 8.86 -11.98 11.89
CA LEU A 202 8.69 -11.22 13.13
C LEU A 202 8.95 -12.08 14.38
N PHE A 203 8.90 -13.40 14.27
CA PHE A 203 8.97 -14.35 15.35
C PHE A 203 10.21 -15.23 15.21
N VAL A 204 10.73 -15.73 16.32
CA VAL A 204 11.95 -16.55 16.35
C VAL A 204 11.69 -17.90 17.07
N ASN A 205 12.51 -18.89 16.78
CA ASN A 205 12.52 -20.19 17.45
C ASN A 205 11.13 -20.89 17.52
N ALA A 206 10.70 -21.29 18.72
CA ALA A 206 9.43 -21.98 18.95
C ALA A 206 8.22 -21.11 18.59
N GLU A 207 8.28 -19.82 18.86
CA GLU A 207 7.20 -18.85 18.57
C GLU A 207 6.91 -18.73 17.07
N ARG A 208 7.94 -18.87 16.24
CA ARG A 208 7.78 -18.95 14.77
C ARG A 208 7.02 -20.22 14.35
N ALA A 209 7.30 -21.35 15.03
CA ALA A 209 6.60 -22.60 14.78
C ALA A 209 5.13 -22.50 15.20
N ASP A 210 4.85 -21.94 16.38
CA ASP A 210 3.50 -21.70 16.89
C ASP A 210 2.69 -20.79 15.95
N LEU A 211 3.31 -19.71 15.44
CA LEU A 211 2.67 -18.86 14.46
C LEU A 211 2.30 -19.63 13.19
N VAL A 212 3.26 -20.37 12.60
CA VAL A 212 3.03 -21.12 11.35
C VAL A 212 1.96 -22.20 11.54
N GLU A 213 1.95 -22.87 12.69
CA GLU A 213 0.90 -23.82 13.03
C GLU A 213 -0.45 -23.14 13.16
N GLY A 214 -0.53 -22.03 13.90
CA GLY A 214 -1.75 -21.25 14.07
C GLY A 214 -2.33 -20.76 12.74
N LEU A 215 -1.50 -20.24 11.84
CA LEU A 215 -1.93 -19.83 10.49
C LEU A 215 -2.54 -21.01 9.71
N LYS A 216 -1.93 -22.21 9.80
CA LYS A 216 -2.43 -23.41 9.12
C LYS A 216 -3.74 -23.91 9.73
N LEU A 217 -3.84 -23.96 11.05
CA LEU A 217 -5.02 -24.45 11.76
C LEU A 217 -6.24 -23.58 11.49
N VAL A 218 -6.09 -22.27 11.63
CA VAL A 218 -7.18 -21.29 11.40
C VAL A 218 -7.64 -21.27 9.95
N LYS A 219 -6.77 -21.59 8.98
CA LYS A 219 -7.14 -21.70 7.56
C LYS A 219 -7.88 -23.02 7.24
N ARG A 220 -7.47 -24.13 7.85
CA ARG A 220 -7.93 -25.47 7.48
C ARG A 220 -9.22 -25.93 8.18
N GLN A 221 -9.45 -25.45 9.39
CA GLN A 221 -10.55 -25.95 10.23
C GLN A 221 -11.64 -24.90 10.37
N VAL A 222 -12.81 -25.21 9.85
CA VAL A 222 -14.01 -24.35 9.91
C VAL A 222 -14.41 -24.04 11.36
N ASP A 223 -14.13 -24.96 12.28
CA ASP A 223 -14.50 -24.83 13.69
C ASP A 223 -13.46 -24.06 14.52
N ILE A 224 -12.19 -23.98 14.07
CA ILE A 224 -11.14 -23.22 14.75
C ILE A 224 -11.06 -21.82 14.12
N LYS A 225 -11.81 -20.89 14.70
CA LYS A 225 -11.82 -19.48 14.23
C LYS A 225 -10.65 -18.66 14.75
N LYS A 226 -9.98 -19.10 15.81
CA LYS A 226 -8.92 -18.36 16.48
C LYS A 226 -7.86 -19.31 17.05
N TYR A 227 -6.59 -18.89 16.97
CA TYR A 227 -5.46 -19.57 17.61
C TYR A 227 -4.68 -18.55 18.41
N SER A 228 -4.24 -18.88 19.61
CA SER A 228 -3.49 -17.96 20.47
C SER A 228 -2.28 -18.62 21.10
N PHE A 229 -1.21 -17.86 21.24
CA PHE A 229 0.02 -18.24 21.92
C PHE A 229 0.69 -16.99 22.51
N TYR A 230 1.72 -17.20 23.32
CA TYR A 230 2.56 -16.11 23.82
C TYR A 230 3.87 -16.05 23.05
N ALA A 231 4.32 -14.85 22.72
CA ALA A 231 5.58 -14.62 22.05
C ALA A 231 6.36 -13.49 22.72
N THR A 232 7.68 -13.49 22.55
CA THR A 232 8.55 -12.42 23.03
C THR A 232 8.91 -11.52 21.83
N LEU A 233 8.33 -10.34 21.78
CA LEU A 233 8.63 -9.34 20.76
C LEU A 233 9.26 -8.12 21.44
N ASN A 234 10.39 -7.65 20.91
CA ASN A 234 11.10 -6.50 21.44
C ASN A 234 11.29 -6.57 22.98
N SER A 235 11.72 -7.75 23.49
CA SER A 235 11.94 -8.06 24.91
C SER A 235 10.69 -7.97 25.81
N ARG A 236 9.49 -8.03 25.22
CA ARG A 236 8.21 -8.03 25.96
C ARG A 236 7.42 -9.29 25.65
N VAL A 237 6.82 -9.88 26.68
CA VAL A 237 5.90 -11.01 26.50
C VAL A 237 4.56 -10.47 25.98
N ILE A 238 4.15 -10.97 24.83
CA ILE A 238 2.98 -10.51 24.10
C ILE A 238 2.03 -11.69 23.87
N GLY A 239 0.77 -11.52 24.21
CA GLY A 239 -0.28 -12.44 23.77
C GLY A 239 -0.54 -12.21 22.28
N THR A 240 -0.44 -13.27 21.50
CA THR A 240 -0.64 -13.25 20.04
C THR A 240 -1.88 -14.05 19.71
N LEU A 241 -2.82 -13.44 18.98
CA LEU A 241 -4.07 -14.06 18.53
C LEU A 241 -4.13 -14.04 17.02
N ILE A 242 -4.39 -15.17 16.40
CA ILE A 242 -4.54 -15.33 14.95
C ILE A 242 -6.01 -15.63 14.63
N SER A 243 -6.56 -14.95 13.63
CA SER A 243 -7.88 -15.23 13.06
C SER A 243 -7.81 -15.19 11.54
N SER A 244 -8.67 -15.96 10.86
CA SER A 244 -8.82 -15.89 9.40
C SER A 244 -9.64 -14.69 8.98
N ILE A 245 -9.32 -14.12 7.82
CA ILE A 245 -10.13 -13.12 7.14
C ILE A 245 -10.77 -13.81 5.93
N GLY A 246 -12.09 -13.78 5.87
CA GLY A 246 -12.87 -14.25 4.72
C GLY A 246 -13.66 -13.12 4.11
N LEU A 247 -13.76 -13.08 2.78
CA LEU A 247 -14.60 -12.17 2.02
C LEU A 247 -15.48 -12.99 1.07
N LYS A 248 -16.80 -12.82 1.14
CA LYS A 248 -17.75 -13.58 0.29
C LYS A 248 -17.50 -15.09 0.31
N SER A 249 -17.21 -15.66 1.49
CA SER A 249 -16.88 -17.08 1.71
C SER A 249 -15.52 -17.54 1.16
N GLU A 250 -14.72 -16.66 0.61
CA GLU A 250 -13.35 -16.95 0.17
C GLU A 250 -12.34 -16.53 1.26
N PHE A 251 -11.33 -17.36 1.47
CA PHE A 251 -10.21 -17.02 2.35
C PHE A 251 -9.32 -15.97 1.70
N VAL A 252 -9.09 -14.85 2.39
CA VAL A 252 -8.29 -13.72 1.89
C VAL A 252 -6.94 -13.60 2.61
N GLY A 253 -6.89 -14.02 3.87
CA GLY A 253 -5.70 -13.88 4.68
C GLY A 253 -5.96 -14.06 6.17
N TRP A 254 -5.11 -13.45 6.98
CA TRP A 254 -5.21 -13.51 8.43
C TRP A 254 -5.10 -12.13 9.07
N ILE A 255 -5.68 -12.02 10.25
CA ILE A 255 -5.41 -10.94 11.21
C ILE A 255 -4.61 -11.52 12.37
N VAL A 256 -3.49 -10.90 12.70
CA VAL A 256 -2.68 -11.22 13.87
C VAL A 256 -2.80 -10.04 14.84
N VAL A 257 -3.34 -10.31 16.02
CA VAL A 257 -3.53 -9.31 17.08
C VAL A 257 -2.47 -9.51 18.15
N LEU A 258 -1.77 -8.43 18.49
CA LEU A 258 -0.73 -8.39 19.51
C LEU A 258 -1.24 -7.59 20.70
N GLN A 259 -1.20 -8.19 21.89
CA GLN A 259 -1.58 -7.52 23.12
C GLN A 259 -0.51 -7.76 24.20
N PRO A 260 -0.13 -6.73 24.98
CA PRO A 260 0.72 -6.95 26.14
C PRO A 260 0.09 -8.04 27.02
N ALA A 261 0.89 -9.01 27.46
CA ALA A 261 0.40 -9.98 28.43
C ALA A 261 -0.04 -9.22 29.68
N LEU A 262 -1.29 -9.47 30.12
CA LEU A 262 -1.76 -8.93 31.39
C LEU A 262 -0.80 -9.47 32.47
N ARG A 263 -0.13 -8.58 33.20
CA ARG A 263 0.51 -8.96 34.46
C ARG A 263 -0.61 -9.37 35.39
N ASN A 264 -0.69 -10.64 35.72
CA ASN A 264 -1.42 -11.06 36.92
C ASN A 264 -0.59 -10.53 38.09
N ASP A 265 -1.00 -9.40 38.65
CA ASP A 265 -0.54 -8.92 39.95
C ASP A 265 -1.09 -9.82 41.04
#